data_b70d894cb53e1de4c7e6bfbd8c256d06
#
_entry.id   b70d894cb53e1de4c7e6bfbd8c256d06
#
_cell.length_a   1.000
_cell.length_b   1.000
_cell.length_c   1.000
_cell.angle_alpha   90.00
_cell.angle_beta   90.00
_cell.angle_gamma   90.00
#
_symmetry.space_group_name_H-M   'P 1'
#
loop_
_entity.id
_entity.type
_entity.pdbx_description
1 polymer ?
#
loop_
_entity_poly.entity_id
_entity_poly.type
_entity_poly.pdbx_seq_one_letter_code
_entity_poly.pdbx_strand_id
1 'polypeptide(L)'
;DYEDVNVKGLNAELRGYQKLGYRWLKNLDYYHLGGILADDMGLGKTVQILAVILSYVNENGKNAKPSIVICPSSLSLNWLNEVKKFAPSLKCIAIGGNAIQREKQIEKIPSCNIIITSYELLKRDIDLYKEKNYEFKYAIADEAQYIKNNNTQNARAIKVINAETRYALTGTPIENSLSELWSIFDYIMPGYLFGHKKFKEEYETPIVKDEDENAMDKLKQLIEPFVLRRVKKEVLTELPDKTVTVLYNEMGEEQKALYKSYLAIAKKEVKQEISENGFEKSQIKILSLLMRLRQICCHPSLFLSNYKGESSKLNQCIEVLKDAISSGHKICLLYTSDAADEL
;
A
#
# COMPACT_ATOMS: atom_id res chain seq x y z
N ASP A 1 10.23 30.93 1.07
CA ASP A 1 9.02 31.35 1.79
C ASP A 1 8.01 30.23 1.78
N TYR A 2 7.75 29.63 2.96
CA TYR A 2 6.91 28.45 3.13
C TYR A 2 5.46 28.79 3.51
N GLU A 3 5.12 30.08 3.60
CA GLU A 3 3.89 30.53 4.29
C GLU A 3 2.63 30.57 3.43
N ASP A 4 2.69 30.62 2.09
CA ASP A 4 1.52 30.92 1.25
C ASP A 4 1.01 29.77 0.37
N VAL A 5 0.86 28.54 0.91
CA VAL A 5 0.06 27.54 0.20
C VAL A 5 -1.38 27.62 0.68
N ASN A 6 -2.17 28.43 -0.04
CA ASN A 6 -3.62 28.47 0.13
C ASN A 6 -4.29 27.94 -1.14
N VAL A 7 -4.88 26.74 -1.08
CA VAL A 7 -5.63 26.16 -2.19
C VAL A 7 -7.10 26.50 -2.00
N LYS A 8 -7.60 27.41 -2.82
CA LYS A 8 -9.01 27.87 -2.76
C LYS A 8 -9.98 26.69 -2.87
N GLY A 9 -10.87 26.56 -1.90
CA GLY A 9 -11.89 25.50 -1.87
C GLY A 9 -11.41 24.19 -1.23
N LEU A 10 -10.19 24.13 -0.68
CA LEU A 10 -9.73 23.01 0.14
C LEU A 10 -10.26 23.19 1.57
N ASN A 11 -11.07 22.25 2.03
CA ASN A 11 -11.61 22.23 3.42
C ASN A 11 -10.62 21.61 4.41
N ALA A 12 -9.35 21.98 4.31
CA ALA A 12 -8.32 21.57 5.25
C ALA A 12 -7.18 22.59 5.25
N GLU A 13 -6.59 22.81 6.40
CA GLU A 13 -5.33 23.53 6.52
C GLU A 13 -4.18 22.51 6.40
N LEU A 14 -3.33 22.70 5.40
CA LEU A 14 -2.16 21.86 5.20
C LEU A 14 -1.10 22.16 6.28
N ARG A 15 -0.61 21.14 6.95
CA ARG A 15 0.54 21.24 7.86
C ARG A 15 1.80 21.62 7.08
N GLY A 16 2.81 22.16 7.74
CA GLY A 16 4.06 22.62 7.12
C GLY A 16 4.68 21.59 6.18
N TYR A 17 4.80 20.35 6.64
CA TYR A 17 5.33 19.26 5.80
C TYR A 17 4.40 18.92 4.61
N GLN A 18 3.08 19.04 4.74
CA GLN A 18 2.14 18.81 3.65
C GLN A 18 2.21 19.93 2.59
N LYS A 19 2.44 21.18 3.02
CA LYS A 19 2.72 22.31 2.12
C LYS A 19 3.99 22.05 1.29
N LEU A 20 5.04 21.50 1.92
CA LEU A 20 6.24 21.06 1.21
C LEU A 20 5.94 19.98 0.18
N GLY A 21 5.18 18.94 0.56
CA GLY A 21 4.79 17.88 -0.35
C GLY A 21 3.93 18.37 -1.52
N TYR A 22 2.99 19.27 -1.27
CA TYR A 22 2.21 19.91 -2.31
C TYR A 22 3.10 20.65 -3.32
N ARG A 23 4.05 21.47 -2.83
CA ARG A 23 4.99 22.21 -3.71
C ARG A 23 5.87 21.28 -4.52
N TRP A 24 6.39 20.22 -3.90
CA TRP A 24 7.20 19.21 -4.57
C TRP A 24 6.41 18.52 -5.69
N LEU A 25 5.15 18.12 -5.46
CA LEU A 25 4.27 17.55 -6.48
C LEU A 25 3.99 18.55 -7.60
N LYS A 26 3.71 19.83 -7.30
CA LYS A 26 3.50 20.88 -8.31
C LYS A 26 4.76 21.16 -9.12
N ASN A 27 5.95 21.09 -8.50
CA ASN A 27 7.22 21.25 -9.22
C ASN A 27 7.45 20.08 -10.20
N LEU A 28 7.18 18.85 -9.78
CA LEU A 28 7.26 17.70 -10.69
C LEU A 28 6.28 17.85 -11.86
N ASP A 29 5.04 18.26 -11.57
CA ASP A 29 4.03 18.52 -12.60
C ASP A 29 4.47 19.58 -13.62
N TYR A 30 5.07 20.67 -13.14
CA TYR A 30 5.58 21.75 -14.01
C TYR A 30 6.61 21.25 -15.03
N TYR A 31 7.46 20.30 -14.63
CA TYR A 31 8.44 19.68 -15.51
C TYR A 31 7.94 18.41 -16.21
N HIS A 32 6.66 18.05 -16.09
CA HIS A 32 6.05 16.81 -16.60
C HIS A 32 6.75 15.54 -16.09
N LEU A 33 7.21 15.57 -14.85
CA LEU A 33 7.88 14.46 -14.18
C LEU A 33 6.94 13.78 -13.20
N GLY A 34 7.08 12.46 -13.08
CA GLY A 34 6.38 11.68 -12.07
C GLY A 34 7.11 11.65 -10.73
N GLY A 35 6.44 11.18 -9.69
CA GLY A 35 7.05 11.06 -8.36
C GLY A 35 6.37 10.05 -7.45
N ILE A 36 7.12 9.64 -6.41
CA ILE A 36 6.67 8.71 -5.38
C ILE A 36 6.53 9.48 -4.07
N LEU A 37 5.30 9.65 -3.59
CA LEU A 37 5.02 10.19 -2.26
C LEU A 37 4.98 9.03 -1.27
N ALA A 38 6.09 8.84 -0.58
CA ALA A 38 6.37 7.68 0.28
C ALA A 38 6.25 7.99 1.79
N ASP A 39 5.42 8.95 2.14
CA ASP A 39 5.15 9.34 3.53
C ASP A 39 4.58 8.18 4.33
N ASP A 40 4.91 8.09 5.62
CA ASP A 40 4.29 7.14 6.55
C ASP A 40 2.76 7.22 6.50
N MET A 41 2.08 6.11 6.80
CA MET A 41 0.62 6.06 6.89
C MET A 41 0.09 7.12 7.88
N GLY A 42 -0.99 7.83 7.50
CA GLY A 42 -1.61 8.86 8.34
C GLY A 42 -0.95 10.24 8.27
N LEU A 43 0.06 10.46 7.44
CA LEU A 43 0.62 11.79 7.17
C LEU A 43 -0.18 12.60 6.14
N GLY A 44 -1.31 12.08 5.67
CA GLY A 44 -2.22 12.81 4.77
C GLY A 44 -1.72 12.89 3.32
N LYS A 45 -1.25 11.76 2.76
CA LYS A 45 -0.93 11.68 1.33
C LYS A 45 -2.12 12.09 0.45
N THR A 46 -3.32 11.62 0.79
CA THR A 46 -4.55 11.92 0.05
C THR A 46 -4.85 13.41 0.00
N VAL A 47 -4.78 14.12 1.13
CA VAL A 47 -5.07 15.57 1.14
C VAL A 47 -4.05 16.37 0.33
N GLN A 48 -2.79 15.96 0.30
CA GLN A 48 -1.76 16.58 -0.54
C GLN A 48 -2.09 16.42 -2.04
N ILE A 49 -2.47 15.22 -2.46
CA ILE A 49 -2.91 14.94 -3.85
C ILE A 49 -4.19 15.71 -4.19
N LEU A 50 -5.17 15.73 -3.29
CA LEU A 50 -6.40 16.48 -3.51
C LEU A 50 -6.14 17.98 -3.65
N ALA A 51 -5.20 18.54 -2.89
CA ALA A 51 -4.77 19.93 -3.03
C ALA A 51 -4.17 20.20 -4.40
N VAL A 52 -3.34 19.30 -4.93
CA VAL A 52 -2.74 19.42 -6.28
C VAL A 52 -3.82 19.38 -7.37
N ILE A 53 -4.73 18.40 -7.31
CA ILE A 53 -5.82 18.27 -8.28
C ILE A 53 -6.74 19.50 -8.23
N LEU A 54 -7.12 19.95 -7.02
CA LEU A 54 -8.00 21.11 -6.84
C LEU A 54 -7.37 22.40 -7.36
N SER A 55 -6.06 22.61 -7.09
CA SER A 55 -5.32 23.76 -7.65
C SER A 55 -5.34 23.75 -9.18
N TYR A 56 -5.06 22.59 -9.79
CA TYR A 56 -5.10 22.44 -11.25
C TYR A 56 -6.50 22.75 -11.83
N VAL A 57 -7.56 22.21 -11.19
CA VAL A 57 -8.94 22.48 -11.62
C VAL A 57 -9.32 23.94 -11.46
N ASN A 58 -8.88 24.62 -10.39
CA ASN A 58 -9.11 26.04 -10.18
C ASN A 58 -8.40 26.90 -11.26
N GLU A 59 -7.19 26.51 -11.65
CA GLU A 59 -6.39 27.21 -12.67
C GLU A 59 -6.99 27.05 -14.09
N ASN A 60 -7.56 25.89 -14.41
CA ASN A 60 -8.01 25.55 -15.76
C ASN A 60 -9.55 25.58 -15.95
N GLY A 61 -10.32 25.64 -14.87
CA GLY A 61 -11.77 25.76 -14.91
C GLY A 61 -12.46 24.64 -15.72
N LYS A 62 -13.23 25.02 -16.73
CA LYS A 62 -13.96 24.09 -17.60
C LYS A 62 -13.06 23.28 -18.54
N ASN A 63 -11.83 23.72 -18.75
CA ASN A 63 -10.85 23.05 -19.63
C ASN A 63 -9.98 22.06 -18.86
N ALA A 64 -10.20 21.90 -17.54
CA ALA A 64 -9.45 20.97 -16.72
C ALA A 64 -9.70 19.52 -17.17
N LYS A 65 -8.63 18.81 -17.51
CA LYS A 65 -8.67 17.38 -17.77
C LYS A 65 -8.98 16.63 -16.49
N PRO A 66 -9.67 15.47 -16.57
CA PRO A 66 -9.92 14.63 -15.41
C PRO A 66 -8.62 14.03 -14.85
N SER A 67 -8.64 13.63 -13.60
CA SER A 67 -7.58 12.85 -12.95
C SER A 67 -8.11 11.49 -12.54
N ILE A 68 -7.27 10.46 -12.55
CA ILE A 68 -7.67 9.11 -12.17
C ILE A 68 -6.85 8.63 -10.97
N VAL A 69 -7.55 8.09 -9.96
CA VAL A 69 -6.98 7.43 -8.80
C VAL A 69 -7.23 5.94 -8.90
N ILE A 70 -6.17 5.15 -8.91
CA ILE A 70 -6.20 3.70 -8.90
C ILE A 70 -5.72 3.22 -7.54
N CYS A 71 -6.60 2.54 -6.80
CA CYS A 71 -6.34 2.12 -5.42
C CYS A 71 -6.82 0.68 -5.17
N PRO A 72 -6.47 0.04 -4.05
CA PRO A 72 -7.14 -1.18 -3.60
C PRO A 72 -8.67 -0.98 -3.47
N SER A 73 -9.44 -2.01 -3.75
CA SER A 73 -10.92 -1.93 -3.72
C SER A 73 -11.46 -1.47 -2.37
N SER A 74 -10.83 -1.85 -1.27
CA SER A 74 -11.18 -1.43 0.09
C SER A 74 -11.03 0.08 0.33
N LEU A 75 -10.16 0.76 -0.42
CA LEU A 75 -9.90 2.19 -0.28
C LEU A 75 -10.75 3.08 -1.19
N SER A 76 -11.47 2.53 -2.16
CA SER A 76 -12.23 3.33 -3.13
C SER A 76 -13.30 4.22 -2.47
N LEU A 77 -14.01 3.68 -1.47
CA LEU A 77 -15.01 4.46 -0.71
C LEU A 77 -14.33 5.50 0.22
N ASN A 78 -13.17 5.16 0.76
CA ASN A 78 -12.41 6.11 1.57
C ASN A 78 -11.98 7.32 0.74
N TRP A 79 -11.42 7.11 -0.45
CA TRP A 79 -11.08 8.17 -1.39
C TRP A 79 -12.28 9.05 -1.71
N LEU A 80 -13.45 8.45 -2.03
CA LEU A 80 -14.67 9.20 -2.30
C LEU A 80 -15.11 10.07 -1.12
N ASN A 81 -15.01 9.55 0.11
CA ASN A 81 -15.34 10.30 1.32
C ASN A 81 -14.34 11.43 1.59
N GLU A 82 -13.04 11.20 1.35
CA GLU A 82 -12.01 12.22 1.50
C GLU A 82 -12.17 13.35 0.47
N VAL A 83 -12.51 13.03 -0.79
CA VAL A 83 -12.85 14.06 -1.79
C VAL A 83 -14.02 14.91 -1.31
N LYS A 84 -15.12 14.31 -0.86
CA LYS A 84 -16.29 15.03 -0.34
C LYS A 84 -15.96 15.88 0.87
N LYS A 85 -15.08 15.42 1.74
CA LYS A 85 -14.68 16.11 2.96
C LYS A 85 -13.74 17.29 2.68
N PHE A 86 -12.70 17.08 1.88
CA PHE A 86 -11.61 18.03 1.72
C PHE A 86 -11.72 18.90 0.46
N ALA A 87 -12.33 18.40 -0.61
CA ALA A 87 -12.45 19.10 -1.88
C ALA A 87 -13.87 18.91 -2.49
N PRO A 88 -14.94 19.35 -1.79
CA PRO A 88 -16.33 19.08 -2.19
C PRO A 88 -16.74 19.71 -3.52
N SER A 89 -15.99 20.69 -4.02
CA SER A 89 -16.22 21.30 -5.34
C SER A 89 -15.81 20.40 -6.50
N LEU A 90 -14.96 19.39 -6.28
CA LEU A 90 -14.53 18.46 -7.31
C LEU A 90 -15.63 17.43 -7.62
N LYS A 91 -16.00 17.36 -8.90
CA LYS A 91 -16.90 16.33 -9.39
C LYS A 91 -16.18 14.99 -9.42
N CYS A 92 -16.57 14.09 -8.53
CA CYS A 92 -15.93 12.79 -8.34
C CYS A 92 -16.89 11.65 -8.65
N ILE A 93 -16.39 10.61 -9.31
CA ILE A 93 -17.10 9.34 -9.51
C ILE A 93 -16.20 8.17 -9.09
N ALA A 94 -16.78 7.22 -8.35
CA ALA A 94 -16.15 5.93 -8.06
C ALA A 94 -16.74 4.87 -9.00
N ILE A 95 -15.87 4.23 -9.78
CA ILE A 95 -16.26 3.16 -10.71
C ILE A 95 -16.55 1.89 -9.91
N GLY A 96 -17.73 1.32 -10.11
CA GLY A 96 -18.14 0.13 -9.38
C GLY A 96 -19.45 -0.49 -9.90
N GLY A 97 -19.82 -1.65 -9.34
CA GLY A 97 -21.00 -2.39 -9.74
C GLY A 97 -20.76 -3.41 -10.86
N ASN A 98 -21.82 -3.76 -11.60
CA ASN A 98 -21.72 -4.68 -12.72
C ASN A 98 -21.12 -4.02 -13.99
N ALA A 99 -20.80 -4.80 -15.03
CA ALA A 99 -20.13 -4.32 -16.24
C ALA A 99 -20.88 -3.16 -16.92
N ILE A 100 -22.22 -3.29 -17.06
CA ILE A 100 -23.06 -2.25 -17.71
C ILE A 100 -23.04 -0.94 -16.91
N GLN A 101 -23.06 -1.04 -15.59
CA GLN A 101 -22.99 0.13 -14.71
C GLN A 101 -21.63 0.83 -14.82
N ARG A 102 -20.53 0.05 -14.87
CA ARG A 102 -19.18 0.59 -15.00
C ARG A 102 -18.96 1.26 -16.36
N GLU A 103 -19.44 0.65 -17.46
CA GLU A 103 -19.39 1.25 -18.78
C GLU A 103 -20.06 2.62 -18.81
N LYS A 104 -21.28 2.75 -18.29
CA LYS A 104 -21.99 4.05 -18.16
C LYS A 104 -21.26 5.05 -17.27
N GLN A 105 -20.53 4.58 -16.27
CA GLN A 105 -19.71 5.44 -15.40
C GLN A 105 -18.45 5.92 -16.13
N ILE A 106 -17.80 5.04 -16.89
CA ILE A 106 -16.62 5.35 -17.70
C ILE A 106 -16.98 6.38 -18.78
N GLU A 107 -18.13 6.30 -19.40
CA GLU A 107 -18.61 7.31 -20.36
C GLU A 107 -18.76 8.71 -19.76
N LYS A 108 -18.96 8.82 -18.45
CA LYS A 108 -19.08 10.10 -17.74
C LYS A 108 -17.73 10.74 -17.38
N ILE A 109 -16.61 10.07 -17.61
CA ILE A 109 -15.25 10.56 -17.28
C ILE A 109 -15.02 12.01 -17.73
N PRO A 110 -15.36 12.41 -18.97
CA PRO A 110 -15.10 13.79 -19.42
C PRO A 110 -15.86 14.88 -18.64
N SER A 111 -16.91 14.51 -17.92
CA SER A 111 -17.70 15.44 -17.09
C SER A 111 -17.25 15.51 -15.63
N CYS A 112 -16.25 14.72 -15.24
CA CYS A 112 -15.75 14.60 -13.88
C CYS A 112 -14.36 15.23 -13.74
N ASN A 113 -14.00 15.61 -12.51
CA ASN A 113 -12.66 16.08 -12.18
C ASN A 113 -11.78 14.93 -11.66
N ILE A 114 -12.39 14.00 -10.89
CA ILE A 114 -11.71 12.83 -10.31
C ILE A 114 -12.49 11.57 -10.60
N ILE A 115 -11.78 10.56 -11.06
CA ILE A 115 -12.26 9.20 -11.22
C ILE A 115 -11.52 8.32 -10.23
N ILE A 116 -12.25 7.50 -9.47
CA ILE A 116 -11.69 6.53 -8.55
C ILE A 116 -12.02 5.14 -9.09
N THR A 117 -11.02 4.29 -9.25
CA THR A 117 -11.21 2.89 -9.64
C THR A 117 -10.25 1.98 -8.87
N SER A 118 -10.56 0.69 -8.81
CA SER A 118 -9.63 -0.26 -8.21
C SER A 118 -8.74 -0.91 -9.26
N TYR A 119 -7.56 -1.42 -8.83
CA TYR A 119 -6.67 -2.19 -9.71
C TYR A 119 -7.39 -3.34 -10.41
N GLU A 120 -8.28 -4.04 -9.69
CA GLU A 120 -9.05 -5.15 -10.24
C GLU A 120 -10.07 -4.72 -11.28
N LEU A 121 -10.76 -3.59 -11.06
CA LEU A 121 -11.73 -3.06 -12.01
C LEU A 121 -11.04 -2.46 -13.22
N LEU A 122 -9.96 -1.71 -13.03
CA LEU A 122 -9.17 -1.19 -14.13
C LEU A 122 -8.71 -2.31 -15.08
N LYS A 123 -8.18 -3.40 -14.53
CA LYS A 123 -7.76 -4.58 -15.30
C LYS A 123 -8.91 -5.19 -16.11
N ARG A 124 -10.12 -5.28 -15.51
CA ARG A 124 -11.30 -5.83 -16.18
C ARG A 124 -11.82 -4.95 -17.31
N ASP A 125 -11.74 -3.63 -17.11
CA ASP A 125 -12.34 -2.64 -18.00
C ASP A 125 -11.29 -1.99 -18.93
N ILE A 126 -10.05 -2.51 -18.96
CA ILE A 126 -8.92 -1.88 -19.65
C ILE A 126 -9.16 -1.63 -21.14
N ASP A 127 -9.92 -2.50 -21.78
CA ASP A 127 -10.21 -2.36 -23.22
C ASP A 127 -11.16 -1.18 -23.49
N LEU A 128 -12.08 -0.87 -22.56
CA LEU A 128 -12.91 0.35 -22.62
C LEU A 128 -12.06 1.60 -22.49
N TYR A 129 -11.08 1.61 -21.58
CA TYR A 129 -10.16 2.75 -21.43
C TYR A 129 -9.29 2.95 -22.67
N LYS A 130 -8.84 1.88 -23.31
CA LYS A 130 -8.09 1.94 -24.60
C LYS A 130 -8.95 2.48 -25.73
N GLU A 131 -10.17 1.96 -25.88
CA GLU A 131 -11.10 2.36 -26.92
C GLU A 131 -11.46 3.83 -26.82
N LYS A 132 -11.81 4.30 -25.62
CA LYS A 132 -12.20 5.70 -25.38
C LYS A 132 -11.00 6.63 -25.41
N ASN A 133 -9.78 6.15 -25.19
CA ASN A 133 -8.51 6.89 -25.18
C ASN A 133 -8.59 8.23 -24.45
N TYR A 134 -9.17 8.23 -23.24
CA TYR A 134 -9.26 9.44 -22.43
C TYR A 134 -7.87 9.92 -22.01
N GLU A 135 -7.68 11.24 -22.07
CA GLU A 135 -6.49 11.88 -21.55
C GLU A 135 -6.74 12.38 -20.13
N PHE A 136 -5.89 11.97 -19.21
CA PHE A 136 -5.92 12.40 -17.83
C PHE A 136 -4.82 13.42 -17.54
N LYS A 137 -5.09 14.38 -16.63
CA LYS A 137 -4.03 15.25 -16.11
C LYS A 137 -3.11 14.43 -15.21
N TYR A 138 -3.68 13.79 -14.21
CA TYR A 138 -2.93 12.95 -13.26
C TYR A 138 -3.45 11.52 -13.25
N ALA A 139 -2.51 10.56 -13.23
CA ALA A 139 -2.80 9.18 -12.88
C ALA A 139 -2.08 8.86 -11.56
N ILE A 140 -2.85 8.55 -10.53
CA ILE A 140 -2.37 8.30 -9.17
C ILE A 140 -2.52 6.82 -8.84
N ALA A 141 -1.41 6.13 -8.58
CA ALA A 141 -1.38 4.76 -8.06
C ALA A 141 -1.29 4.82 -6.53
N ASP A 142 -2.40 4.55 -5.83
CA ASP A 142 -2.38 4.45 -4.38
C ASP A 142 -2.05 3.03 -3.94
N GLU A 143 -1.31 2.88 -2.82
CA GLU A 143 -0.69 1.63 -2.39
C GLU A 143 0.10 0.99 -3.54
N ALA A 144 1.12 1.72 -4.03
CA ALA A 144 1.86 1.36 -5.25
C ALA A 144 2.57 0.00 -5.19
N GLN A 145 2.64 -0.66 -4.03
CA GLN A 145 3.09 -2.04 -3.92
C GLN A 145 2.23 -3.03 -4.74
N TYR A 146 1.00 -2.67 -5.11
CA TYR A 146 0.17 -3.47 -6.02
C TYR A 146 0.73 -3.56 -7.46
N ILE A 147 1.67 -2.68 -7.82
CA ILE A 147 2.35 -2.66 -9.12
C ILE A 147 3.86 -2.91 -9.03
N LYS A 148 4.36 -3.34 -7.87
CA LYS A 148 5.79 -3.62 -7.62
C LYS A 148 6.37 -4.73 -8.50
N ASN A 149 5.55 -5.61 -9.03
CA ASN A 149 5.95 -6.64 -9.99
C ASN A 149 5.45 -6.29 -11.39
N ASN A 150 6.37 -5.90 -12.26
CA ASN A 150 6.10 -5.47 -13.64
C ASN A 150 5.39 -6.53 -14.50
N ASN A 151 5.53 -7.80 -14.17
CA ASN A 151 4.92 -8.90 -14.93
C ASN A 151 3.43 -9.11 -14.61
N THR A 152 2.92 -8.48 -13.56
CA THR A 152 1.51 -8.61 -13.16
C THR A 152 0.57 -7.90 -14.13
N GLN A 153 -0.66 -8.40 -14.20
CA GLN A 153 -1.71 -7.76 -14.99
C GLN A 153 -2.05 -6.35 -14.48
N ASN A 154 -1.95 -6.11 -13.15
CA ASN A 154 -2.16 -4.80 -12.56
C ASN A 154 -1.13 -3.78 -13.08
N ALA A 155 0.17 -4.15 -13.03
CA ALA A 155 1.25 -3.28 -13.51
C ALA A 155 1.13 -2.98 -15.02
N ARG A 156 0.65 -3.94 -15.81
CA ARG A 156 0.41 -3.73 -17.25
C ARG A 156 -0.80 -2.84 -17.49
N ALA A 157 -1.89 -3.07 -16.76
CA ALA A 157 -3.12 -2.30 -16.96
C ALA A 157 -2.95 -0.82 -16.62
N ILE A 158 -2.29 -0.49 -15.50
CA ILE A 158 -2.12 0.92 -15.10
C ILE A 158 -1.28 1.72 -16.09
N LYS A 159 -0.33 1.08 -16.78
CA LYS A 159 0.54 1.72 -17.79
C LYS A 159 -0.20 2.10 -19.08
N VAL A 160 -1.36 1.51 -19.31
CA VAL A 160 -2.21 1.85 -20.49
C VAL A 160 -2.88 3.22 -20.31
N ILE A 161 -3.06 3.68 -19.08
CA ILE A 161 -3.72 4.96 -18.81
C ILE A 161 -2.86 6.11 -19.36
N ASN A 162 -3.46 6.88 -20.27
CA ASN A 162 -2.84 8.06 -20.85
C ASN A 162 -2.96 9.25 -19.89
N ALA A 163 -1.86 9.66 -19.26
CA ALA A 163 -1.83 10.76 -18.32
C ALA A 163 -0.57 11.61 -18.50
N GLU A 164 -0.71 12.94 -18.30
CA GLU A 164 0.41 13.88 -18.41
C GLU A 164 1.44 13.66 -17.31
N THR A 165 0.97 13.47 -16.08
CA THR A 165 1.83 13.26 -14.92
C THR A 165 1.34 12.05 -14.12
N ARG A 166 2.26 11.23 -13.63
CA ARG A 166 1.95 10.03 -12.86
C ARG A 166 2.56 10.11 -11.47
N TYR A 167 1.75 9.83 -10.46
CA TYR A 167 2.20 9.76 -9.07
C TYR A 167 1.94 8.37 -8.49
N ALA A 168 2.86 7.92 -7.65
CA ALA A 168 2.72 6.72 -6.85
C ALA A 168 2.67 7.10 -5.36
N LEU A 169 1.70 6.56 -4.63
CA LEU A 169 1.57 6.73 -3.19
C LEU A 169 1.85 5.40 -2.52
N THR A 170 2.71 5.40 -1.51
CA THR A 170 3.00 4.19 -0.74
C THR A 170 3.52 4.56 0.64
N GLY A 171 3.31 3.70 1.63
CA GLY A 171 3.98 3.82 2.93
C GLY A 171 5.37 3.15 2.93
N THR A 172 5.63 2.29 1.96
CA THR A 172 6.80 1.42 1.88
C THR A 172 7.35 1.38 0.45
N PRO A 173 8.21 2.34 0.05
CA PRO A 173 8.68 2.47 -1.33
C PRO A 173 9.59 1.32 -1.80
N ILE A 174 10.31 0.70 -0.87
CA ILE A 174 11.21 -0.45 -1.13
C ILE A 174 11.07 -1.41 0.04
N GLU A 175 10.47 -2.59 -0.20
CA GLU A 175 10.33 -3.60 0.85
C GLU A 175 11.32 -4.75 0.66
N ASN A 176 11.37 -5.33 -0.54
CA ASN A 176 12.05 -6.61 -0.72
C ASN A 176 13.14 -6.59 -1.80
N SER A 177 13.05 -5.74 -2.82
CA SER A 177 14.03 -5.75 -3.91
C SER A 177 14.08 -4.44 -4.70
N LEU A 178 15.22 -4.19 -5.34
CA LEU A 178 15.40 -3.07 -6.27
C LEU A 178 14.54 -3.21 -7.54
N SER A 179 14.19 -4.43 -7.94
CA SER A 179 13.24 -4.67 -9.04
C SER A 179 11.84 -4.12 -8.75
N GLU A 180 11.40 -4.09 -7.48
CA GLU A 180 10.13 -3.47 -7.09
C GLU A 180 10.17 -1.95 -7.29
N LEU A 181 11.26 -1.30 -6.87
CA LEU A 181 11.50 0.11 -7.13
C LEU A 181 11.49 0.42 -8.63
N TRP A 182 12.22 -0.38 -9.42
CA TRP A 182 12.25 -0.24 -10.88
C TRP A 182 10.83 -0.29 -11.48
N SER A 183 9.98 -1.20 -11.04
CA SER A 183 8.61 -1.34 -11.55
C SER A 183 7.74 -0.10 -11.28
N ILE A 184 7.90 0.53 -10.11
CA ILE A 184 7.20 1.78 -9.77
C ILE A 184 7.75 2.93 -10.61
N PHE A 185 9.07 3.03 -10.79
CA PHE A 185 9.67 4.06 -11.66
C PHE A 185 9.27 3.90 -13.13
N ASP A 186 9.16 2.67 -13.63
CA ASP A 186 8.67 2.40 -14.99
C ASP A 186 7.19 2.80 -15.19
N TYR A 187 6.42 2.88 -14.10
CA TYR A 187 5.08 3.47 -14.13
C TYR A 187 5.12 4.99 -14.10
N ILE A 188 5.85 5.63 -13.16
CA ILE A 188 5.82 7.09 -13.00
C ILE A 188 6.60 7.82 -14.11
N MET A 189 7.71 7.25 -14.55
CA MET A 189 8.61 7.81 -15.59
C MET A 189 9.18 6.68 -16.47
N PRO A 190 8.42 6.20 -17.47
CA PRO A 190 8.87 5.11 -18.34
C PRO A 190 10.23 5.39 -18.98
N GLY A 191 11.16 4.44 -18.84
CA GLY A 191 12.51 4.54 -19.43
C GLY A 191 13.54 5.33 -18.61
N TYR A 192 13.16 6.03 -17.55
CA TYR A 192 14.07 6.82 -16.71
C TYR A 192 15.20 5.96 -16.08
N LEU A 193 14.83 4.81 -15.52
CA LEU A 193 15.78 3.83 -14.98
C LEU A 193 16.16 2.73 -16.00
N PHE A 194 16.19 3.08 -17.28
CA PHE A 194 16.45 2.16 -18.39
C PHE A 194 15.44 0.99 -18.50
N GLY A 195 15.68 0.05 -19.41
CA GLY A 195 14.94 -1.21 -19.46
C GLY A 195 15.35 -2.13 -18.29
N HIS A 196 14.44 -3.00 -17.85
CA HIS A 196 14.64 -3.88 -16.69
C HIS A 196 15.95 -4.70 -16.73
N LYS A 197 16.32 -5.21 -17.91
CA LYS A 197 17.56 -5.98 -18.09
C LYS A 197 18.78 -5.12 -17.75
N LYS A 198 18.85 -3.91 -18.32
CA LYS A 198 19.99 -2.98 -18.09
C LYS A 198 20.02 -2.49 -16.65
N PHE A 199 18.86 -2.18 -16.04
CA PHE A 199 18.76 -1.82 -14.63
C PHE A 199 19.31 -2.93 -13.72
N LYS A 200 18.99 -4.18 -14.05
CA LYS A 200 19.48 -5.34 -13.29
C LYS A 200 20.99 -5.51 -13.42
N GLU A 201 21.52 -5.30 -14.60
CA GLU A 201 22.96 -5.40 -14.88
C GLU A 201 23.77 -4.26 -14.21
N GLU A 202 23.25 -3.02 -14.25
CA GLU A 202 23.99 -1.83 -13.78
C GLU A 202 23.78 -1.54 -12.28
N TYR A 203 22.63 -1.93 -11.70
CA TYR A 203 22.30 -1.58 -10.31
C TYR A 203 21.95 -2.80 -9.47
N GLU A 204 20.94 -3.60 -9.84
CA GLU A 204 20.42 -4.64 -8.95
C GLU A 204 21.49 -5.71 -8.64
N THR A 205 22.15 -6.23 -9.66
CA THR A 205 23.17 -7.29 -9.49
C THR A 205 24.40 -6.77 -8.74
N PRO A 206 25.04 -5.64 -9.10
CA PRO A 206 26.15 -5.10 -8.36
C PRO A 206 25.81 -4.78 -6.90
N ILE A 207 24.67 -4.15 -6.63
CA ILE A 207 24.28 -3.76 -5.27
C ILE A 207 23.97 -5.00 -4.40
N VAL A 208 23.21 -5.98 -4.94
CA VAL A 208 22.72 -7.10 -4.13
C VAL A 208 23.74 -8.22 -4.00
N LYS A 209 24.55 -8.48 -5.04
CA LYS A 209 25.53 -9.59 -5.03
C LYS A 209 26.93 -9.16 -4.67
N ASP A 210 27.34 -8.00 -5.17
CA ASP A 210 28.73 -7.54 -5.07
C ASP A 210 28.87 -6.45 -4.00
N GLU A 211 27.77 -6.05 -3.33
CA GLU A 211 27.71 -5.00 -2.30
C GLU A 211 28.37 -3.67 -2.76
N ASP A 212 28.20 -3.34 -4.06
CA ASP A 212 28.83 -2.17 -4.68
C ASP A 212 28.20 -0.86 -4.19
N GLU A 213 28.88 -0.17 -3.28
CA GLU A 213 28.47 1.12 -2.72
C GLU A 213 28.39 2.22 -3.78
N ASN A 214 29.26 2.21 -4.80
CA ASN A 214 29.23 3.22 -5.87
C ASN A 214 27.96 3.07 -6.73
N ALA A 215 27.54 1.85 -7.04
CA ALA A 215 26.29 1.59 -7.75
C ALA A 215 25.07 2.02 -6.92
N MET A 216 25.11 1.78 -5.60
CA MET A 216 24.09 2.21 -4.67
C MET A 216 23.97 3.74 -4.61
N ASP A 217 25.09 4.46 -4.46
CA ASP A 217 25.09 5.91 -4.39
C ASP A 217 24.64 6.55 -5.70
N LYS A 218 25.03 6.02 -6.85
CA LYS A 218 24.55 6.48 -8.16
C LYS A 218 23.03 6.30 -8.28
N LEU A 219 22.51 5.13 -7.92
CA LEU A 219 21.07 4.87 -7.94
C LEU A 219 20.33 5.84 -7.00
N LYS A 220 20.83 6.02 -5.78
CA LYS A 220 20.26 6.95 -4.80
C LYS A 220 20.17 8.37 -5.33
N GLN A 221 21.26 8.90 -5.92
CA GLN A 221 21.27 10.24 -6.53
C GLN A 221 20.25 10.37 -7.67
N LEU A 222 20.06 9.32 -8.48
CA LEU A 222 19.08 9.31 -9.56
C LEU A 222 17.64 9.37 -9.05
N ILE A 223 17.31 8.64 -7.98
CA ILE A 223 15.93 8.51 -7.50
C ILE A 223 15.52 9.57 -6.47
N GLU A 224 16.48 10.14 -5.72
CA GLU A 224 16.23 11.08 -4.62
C GLU A 224 15.32 12.25 -4.98
N PRO A 225 15.44 12.93 -6.14
CA PRO A 225 14.55 14.03 -6.50
C PRO A 225 13.08 13.62 -6.67
N PHE A 226 12.82 12.35 -6.95
CA PHE A 226 11.52 11.79 -7.32
C PHE A 226 10.86 10.96 -6.21
N VAL A 227 11.49 10.86 -5.06
CA VAL A 227 10.97 10.13 -3.89
C VAL A 227 10.92 11.06 -2.70
N LEU A 228 9.71 11.39 -2.24
CA LEU A 228 9.52 12.16 -1.02
C LEU A 228 9.04 11.22 0.09
N ARG A 229 9.88 11.00 1.10
CA ARG A 229 9.58 10.16 2.26
C ARG A 229 9.75 10.93 3.55
N ARG A 230 8.73 10.90 4.40
CA ARG A 230 8.78 11.48 5.75
C ARG A 230 8.22 10.48 6.75
N VAL A 231 8.87 10.42 7.90
CA VAL A 231 8.51 9.51 8.99
C VAL A 231 7.69 10.28 10.03
N LYS A 232 6.67 9.65 10.61
CA LYS A 232 5.79 10.28 11.62
C LYS A 232 6.56 10.94 12.75
N LYS A 233 7.60 10.29 13.24
CA LYS A 233 8.42 10.80 14.35
C LYS A 233 9.12 12.13 14.05
N GLU A 234 9.42 12.39 12.78
CA GLU A 234 10.14 13.60 12.36
C GLU A 234 9.22 14.79 12.14
N VAL A 235 7.98 14.55 11.72
CA VAL A 235 7.06 15.62 11.30
C VAL A 235 5.89 15.86 12.25
N LEU A 236 5.59 14.93 13.14
CA LEU A 236 4.52 15.01 14.14
C LEU A 236 5.12 14.92 15.57
N THR A 237 5.92 15.91 15.91
CA THR A 237 6.61 15.99 17.21
C THR A 237 5.64 16.16 18.39
N GLU A 238 4.41 16.57 18.13
CA GLU A 238 3.35 16.68 19.13
C GLU A 238 2.72 15.34 19.55
N LEU A 239 2.96 14.26 18.80
CA LEU A 239 2.43 12.95 19.18
C LEU A 239 3.28 12.30 20.29
N PRO A 240 2.64 11.70 21.30
CA PRO A 240 3.37 10.93 22.29
C PRO A 240 4.06 9.72 21.64
N ASP A 241 5.16 9.30 22.27
CA ASP A 241 5.87 8.11 21.81
C ASP A 241 4.98 6.86 21.85
N LYS A 242 5.13 6.01 20.84
CA LYS A 242 4.46 4.72 20.80
C LYS A 242 5.06 3.80 21.87
N THR A 243 4.24 3.39 22.83
CA THR A 243 4.62 2.35 23.80
C THR A 243 4.29 0.97 23.24
N VAL A 244 5.27 0.08 23.22
CA VAL A 244 5.08 -1.31 22.82
C VAL A 244 5.31 -2.20 24.04
N THR A 245 4.28 -2.92 24.47
CA THR A 245 4.35 -3.88 25.57
C THR A 245 4.16 -5.28 25.02
N VAL A 246 5.11 -6.17 25.29
CA VAL A 246 5.02 -7.58 24.92
C VAL A 246 4.54 -8.37 26.15
N LEU A 247 3.37 -8.99 26.02
CA LEU A 247 2.81 -9.84 27.06
C LEU A 247 3.15 -11.30 26.75
N TYR A 248 3.86 -11.95 27.65
CA TYR A 248 4.15 -13.37 27.56
C TYR A 248 3.10 -14.17 28.33
N ASN A 249 2.62 -15.23 27.74
CA ASN A 249 1.63 -16.11 28.33
C ASN A 249 2.11 -17.56 28.31
N GLU A 250 1.93 -18.29 29.41
CA GLU A 250 2.18 -19.72 29.46
C GLU A 250 0.93 -20.50 29.03
N MET A 251 1.12 -21.55 28.27
CA MET A 251 0.02 -22.43 27.85
C MET A 251 -0.51 -23.22 29.07
N GLY A 252 -1.83 -23.36 29.16
CA GLY A 252 -2.44 -24.30 30.08
C GLY A 252 -1.97 -25.77 29.81
N GLU A 253 -2.06 -26.65 30.79
CA GLU A 253 -1.48 -27.99 30.71
C GLU A 253 -2.04 -28.82 29.55
N GLU A 254 -3.34 -28.74 29.25
CA GLU A 254 -3.95 -29.42 28.11
C GLU A 254 -3.42 -28.90 26.79
N GLN A 255 -3.36 -27.57 26.63
CA GLN A 255 -2.84 -26.92 25.44
C GLN A 255 -1.36 -27.24 25.24
N LYS A 256 -0.58 -27.26 26.32
CA LYS A 256 0.85 -27.61 26.32
C LYS A 256 1.11 -29.05 25.93
N ALA A 257 0.28 -29.98 26.43
CA ALA A 257 0.35 -31.40 26.06
C ALA A 257 0.04 -31.58 24.57
N LEU A 258 -0.99 -30.92 24.08
CA LEU A 258 -1.36 -30.92 22.67
C LEU A 258 -0.24 -30.34 21.79
N TYR A 259 0.32 -29.21 22.17
CA TYR A 259 1.44 -28.61 21.44
C TYR A 259 2.65 -29.53 21.37
N LYS A 260 3.03 -30.16 22.48
CA LYS A 260 4.16 -31.11 22.52
C LYS A 260 3.94 -32.31 21.60
N SER A 261 2.74 -32.92 21.58
CA SER A 261 2.43 -34.04 20.72
C SER A 261 2.49 -33.66 19.24
N TYR A 262 1.90 -32.53 18.87
CA TYR A 262 1.99 -32.02 17.47
C TYR A 262 3.40 -31.60 17.06
N LEU A 263 4.18 -31.03 17.96
CA LEU A 263 5.59 -30.69 17.69
C LEU A 263 6.42 -31.95 17.40
N ALA A 264 6.16 -33.05 18.13
CA ALA A 264 6.84 -34.34 17.90
C ALA A 264 6.50 -34.93 16.51
N ILE A 265 5.22 -34.87 16.12
CA ILE A 265 4.75 -35.29 14.79
C ILE A 265 5.39 -34.40 13.72
N ALA A 266 5.31 -33.08 13.88
CA ALA A 266 5.85 -32.12 12.92
C ALA A 266 7.36 -32.29 12.69
N LYS A 267 8.14 -32.51 13.78
CA LYS A 267 9.58 -32.80 13.67
C LYS A 267 9.87 -34.07 12.86
N LYS A 268 9.07 -35.12 13.03
CA LYS A 268 9.20 -36.36 12.30
C LYS A 268 8.86 -36.17 10.82
N GLU A 269 7.74 -35.52 10.54
CA GLU A 269 7.30 -35.27 9.17
C GLU A 269 8.27 -34.36 8.42
N VAL A 270 8.80 -33.30 9.05
CA VAL A 270 9.79 -32.39 8.44
C VAL A 270 11.07 -33.15 8.08
N LYS A 271 11.58 -34.01 9.00
CA LYS A 271 12.77 -34.81 8.72
C LYS A 271 12.57 -35.74 7.54
N GLN A 272 11.44 -36.44 7.50
CA GLN A 272 11.10 -37.35 6.40
C GLN A 272 10.97 -36.59 5.09
N GLU A 273 10.22 -35.52 5.06
CA GLU A 273 9.99 -34.70 3.86
C GLU A 273 11.29 -34.13 3.27
N ILE A 274 12.17 -33.61 4.12
CA ILE A 274 13.48 -33.08 3.68
C ILE A 274 14.36 -34.22 3.13
N SER A 275 14.31 -35.41 3.74
CA SER A 275 15.11 -36.55 3.26
C SER A 275 14.62 -37.11 1.92
N GLU A 276 13.31 -37.03 1.65
CA GLU A 276 12.71 -37.53 0.40
C GLU A 276 12.75 -36.53 -0.75
N ASN A 277 12.48 -35.24 -0.48
CA ASN A 277 12.22 -34.22 -1.49
C ASN A 277 13.23 -33.06 -1.51
N GLY A 278 14.12 -32.98 -0.54
CA GLY A 278 15.03 -31.86 -0.33
C GLY A 278 14.35 -30.64 0.29
N PHE A 279 15.13 -29.71 0.81
CA PHE A 279 14.61 -28.54 1.55
C PHE A 279 13.74 -27.61 0.70
N GLU A 280 14.17 -27.32 -0.54
CA GLU A 280 13.45 -26.35 -1.42
C GLU A 280 12.03 -26.78 -1.75
N LYS A 281 11.79 -28.07 -2.01
CA LYS A 281 10.46 -28.60 -2.33
C LYS A 281 9.59 -28.81 -1.09
N SER A 282 10.20 -28.88 0.09
CA SER A 282 9.52 -29.15 1.37
C SER A 282 9.01 -27.88 2.05
N GLN A 283 9.33 -26.67 1.57
CA GLN A 283 9.03 -25.39 2.23
C GLN A 283 7.53 -25.20 2.52
N ILE A 284 6.65 -25.52 1.56
CA ILE A 284 5.20 -25.36 1.72
C ILE A 284 4.66 -26.26 2.84
N LYS A 285 5.15 -27.50 2.91
CA LYS A 285 4.73 -28.45 3.96
C LYS A 285 5.25 -28.03 5.33
N ILE A 286 6.50 -27.59 5.40
CA ILE A 286 7.10 -27.03 6.63
C ILE A 286 6.28 -25.84 7.13
N LEU A 287 5.94 -24.89 6.23
CA LEU A 287 5.11 -23.74 6.57
C LEU A 287 3.73 -24.15 7.09
N SER A 288 3.08 -25.13 6.45
CA SER A 288 1.79 -25.67 6.92
C SER A 288 1.87 -26.26 8.33
N LEU A 289 2.93 -26.99 8.66
CA LEU A 289 3.14 -27.55 10.01
C LEU A 289 3.40 -26.45 11.04
N LEU A 290 4.18 -25.43 10.69
CA LEU A 290 4.40 -24.25 11.54
C LEU A 290 3.09 -23.47 11.79
N MET A 291 2.26 -23.31 10.76
CA MET A 291 0.94 -22.67 10.91
C MET A 291 0.03 -23.44 11.88
N ARG A 292 0.03 -24.78 11.82
CA ARG A 292 -0.73 -25.60 12.79
C ARG A 292 -0.25 -25.42 14.23
N LEU A 293 1.06 -25.41 14.46
CA LEU A 293 1.64 -25.14 15.79
C LEU A 293 1.24 -23.73 16.27
N ARG A 294 1.27 -22.74 15.38
CA ARG A 294 0.81 -21.39 15.67
C ARG A 294 -0.68 -21.32 16.03
N GLN A 295 -1.53 -22.04 15.30
CA GLN A 295 -2.96 -22.15 15.60
C GLN A 295 -3.20 -22.75 17.00
N ILE A 296 -2.45 -23.80 17.39
CA ILE A 296 -2.52 -24.38 18.72
C ILE A 296 -2.11 -23.36 19.79
N CYS A 297 -1.09 -22.52 19.53
CA CYS A 297 -0.70 -21.45 20.46
C CYS A 297 -1.77 -20.34 20.60
N CYS A 298 -2.52 -20.06 19.55
CA CYS A 298 -3.59 -19.06 19.60
C CYS A 298 -4.84 -19.62 20.30
N HIS A 299 -5.43 -20.65 19.71
CA HIS A 299 -6.54 -21.42 20.30
C HIS A 299 -6.63 -22.77 19.58
N PRO A 300 -6.56 -23.90 20.30
CA PRO A 300 -6.58 -25.20 19.65
C PRO A 300 -7.83 -25.51 18.82
N SER A 301 -8.98 -24.88 19.11
CA SER A 301 -10.19 -25.03 18.30
C SER A 301 -10.07 -24.52 16.85
N LEU A 302 -9.07 -23.68 16.55
CA LEU A 302 -8.77 -23.27 15.18
C LEU A 302 -8.31 -24.42 14.29
N PHE A 303 -7.90 -25.50 14.92
CA PHE A 303 -7.39 -26.70 14.26
C PHE A 303 -8.18 -27.95 14.62
N LEU A 304 -8.66 -28.09 15.87
CA LEU A 304 -9.39 -29.24 16.40
C LEU A 304 -10.82 -28.83 16.69
N SER A 305 -11.77 -29.20 15.81
CA SER A 305 -13.19 -28.85 15.92
C SER A 305 -13.85 -29.30 17.23
N ASN A 306 -13.29 -30.33 17.91
CA ASN A 306 -13.83 -30.90 19.15
C ASN A 306 -13.10 -30.41 20.41
N TYR A 307 -12.18 -29.46 20.29
CA TYR A 307 -11.47 -28.94 21.46
C TYR A 307 -12.43 -28.09 22.33
N LYS A 308 -12.55 -28.42 23.58
CA LYS A 308 -13.42 -27.73 24.57
C LYS A 308 -12.62 -27.06 25.70
N GLY A 309 -11.30 -27.17 25.67
CA GLY A 309 -10.41 -26.57 26.65
C GLY A 309 -10.26 -25.06 26.42
N GLU A 310 -9.64 -24.40 27.38
CA GLU A 310 -9.38 -22.96 27.34
C GLU A 310 -8.08 -22.62 26.59
N SER A 311 -7.97 -21.38 26.17
CA SER A 311 -6.71 -20.77 25.69
C SER A 311 -6.26 -19.67 26.62
N SER A 312 -5.15 -19.89 27.31
CA SER A 312 -4.58 -18.88 28.22
C SER A 312 -4.32 -17.56 27.52
N LYS A 313 -3.89 -17.59 26.25
CA LYS A 313 -3.66 -16.39 25.43
C LYS A 313 -4.95 -15.62 25.15
N LEU A 314 -6.04 -16.32 24.85
CA LEU A 314 -7.34 -15.69 24.62
C LEU A 314 -7.87 -15.08 25.94
N ASN A 315 -7.76 -15.79 27.06
CA ASN A 315 -8.20 -15.31 28.35
C ASN A 315 -7.44 -14.02 28.75
N GLN A 316 -6.12 -14.00 28.62
CA GLN A 316 -5.30 -12.80 28.87
C GLN A 316 -5.69 -11.65 27.93
N CYS A 317 -5.92 -11.92 26.66
CA CYS A 317 -6.37 -10.91 25.70
C CYS A 317 -7.71 -10.29 26.11
N ILE A 318 -8.67 -11.13 26.56
CA ILE A 318 -9.98 -10.66 27.04
C ILE A 318 -9.83 -9.79 28.31
N GLU A 319 -8.94 -10.12 29.23
CA GLU A 319 -8.67 -9.32 30.41
C GLU A 319 -8.13 -7.95 30.03
N VAL A 320 -7.08 -7.91 29.19
CA VAL A 320 -6.50 -6.62 28.73
C VAL A 320 -7.54 -5.77 27.99
N LEU A 321 -8.41 -6.39 27.18
CA LEU A 321 -9.49 -5.67 26.50
C LEU A 321 -10.50 -5.10 27.47
N LYS A 322 -10.91 -5.86 28.51
CA LYS A 322 -11.83 -5.38 29.54
C LYS A 322 -11.26 -4.19 30.31
N ASP A 323 -9.99 -4.27 30.70
CA ASP A 323 -9.32 -3.20 31.43
C ASP A 323 -9.19 -1.93 30.57
N ALA A 324 -8.83 -2.06 29.31
CA ALA A 324 -8.73 -0.94 28.41
C ALA A 324 -10.10 -0.29 28.10
N ILE A 325 -11.16 -1.09 27.95
CA ILE A 325 -12.53 -0.57 27.78
C ILE A 325 -13.01 0.16 29.04
N SER A 326 -12.79 -0.42 30.21
CA SER A 326 -13.19 0.20 31.49
C SER A 326 -12.47 1.52 31.73
N SER A 327 -11.26 1.68 31.20
CA SER A 327 -10.46 2.90 31.26
C SER A 327 -10.81 3.91 30.15
N GLY A 328 -11.82 3.64 29.32
CA GLY A 328 -12.29 4.54 28.26
C GLY A 328 -11.39 4.61 27.02
N HIS A 329 -10.48 3.66 26.84
CA HIS A 329 -9.59 3.62 25.68
C HIS A 329 -10.30 3.08 24.44
N LYS A 330 -9.89 3.58 23.27
CA LYS A 330 -10.27 3.01 21.96
C LYS A 330 -9.34 1.86 21.62
N ILE A 331 -9.91 0.75 21.16
CA ILE A 331 -9.16 -0.48 20.89
C ILE A 331 -9.32 -0.87 19.44
N CYS A 332 -8.22 -1.27 18.82
CA CYS A 332 -8.21 -1.97 17.55
C CYS A 332 -7.54 -3.34 17.76
N LEU A 333 -8.26 -4.42 17.48
CA LEU A 333 -7.73 -5.78 17.59
C LEU A 333 -7.34 -6.28 16.21
N LEU A 334 -6.05 -6.53 16.03
CA LEU A 334 -5.48 -7.15 14.83
C LEU A 334 -5.02 -8.58 15.19
N TYR A 335 -5.50 -9.58 14.48
CA TYR A 335 -5.03 -10.94 14.68
C TYR A 335 -4.26 -11.44 13.46
N THR A 336 -3.51 -12.51 13.68
CA THR A 336 -2.49 -13.00 12.74
C THR A 336 -2.98 -13.42 11.36
N SER A 337 -4.28 -13.63 11.17
CA SER A 337 -4.89 -13.86 9.86
C SER A 337 -5.07 -12.57 9.06
N ASP A 338 -5.27 -11.43 9.75
CA ASP A 338 -5.50 -10.13 9.11
C ASP A 338 -4.18 -9.38 8.93
N ALA A 339 -3.21 -9.57 9.82
CA ALA A 339 -1.88 -8.96 9.72
C ALA A 339 -1.05 -9.47 8.52
N ALA A 340 -1.44 -10.58 7.89
CA ALA A 340 -0.81 -11.07 6.67
C ALA A 340 -1.32 -10.35 5.41
N ASP A 341 -2.48 -9.70 5.48
CA ASP A 341 -3.07 -8.94 4.38
C ASP A 341 -2.69 -7.45 4.42
N GLU A 342 -2.09 -6.98 5.54
CA GLU A 342 -1.66 -5.59 5.74
C GLU A 342 -0.12 -5.41 5.70
N LEU A 343 0.64 -6.49 5.48
CA LEU A 343 2.08 -6.52 5.24
C LEU A 343 2.30 -6.92 3.76
#